data_be35d9d889b15f9a6d99f72189b33d0a
#
_entry.id   be35d9d889b15f9a6d99f72189b33d0a
#
_cell.length_a   1.000
_cell.length_b   1.000
_cell.length_c   1.000
_cell.angle_alpha   90.00
_cell.angle_beta   90.00
_cell.angle_gamma   90.00
#
_symmetry.space_group_name_H-M   'P 1'
#
loop_
_entity.id
_entity.type
_entity.pdbx_description
1 polymer ?
#
loop_
_entity_poly.entity_id
_entity_poly.type
_entity_poly.pdbx_seq_one_letter_code
_entity_poly.pdbx_strand_id
1 'polypeptide(L)'
;AIDGEGRNAVMLACAADNVSPALIRRLLDLQVPADSVDAHGRRAVDVAAEAGRWAIVQLLDPAYPLPAAVSDGHGDTPGVAVLPDRPPLVLLREGLQFGQRDGLVALARLCAPEELGGLLHDAHLALNAEAVDWLLRHGADADVRDACGDVPMFALLSRGVEAVPALQALLRHGVSPAGAGGLTRLLSACVQHDAASRGLEQLALELLERGADPFAPSAAGDPPLSLAVRLGWLRLQQWLLEHGVDREARDSHGMTALHLATALGRDASLKLLVKQGASPEARAADGQTPLGVALSIGRRDLADWLDWRIWSLPRRTLREADVPAAAMTGDTDAVRRLIDLGLPVDAVDAQGCTALLRAAGGGHLGVVAHLLNRGADPQRAANSGATPLSAAVSMRQTEIVAALLQAGAQIEHRLPGGVTVLMLACALGLPDIVARLLTAAADVHATDNQELAPLHCAALYGFTARDKNRLLALLDTLLLAGADPEHLAGGRVSPLLLLLGARAEPGTACDEQVVLAGVERLLDEEVSLDVADQRGFGPLHLAALHGLPLLVQRLLRAGADADRRDALNRTPREIAIMRGFIDVAGQFEPALPGVSLMARFLREGR
;
A
#
# COMPACT_ATOMS: atom_id res chain seq x y z
N ALA A 1 41.63 69.33 -19.25
CA ALA A 1 40.52 69.74 -20.13
C ALA A 1 39.34 70.19 -19.24
N ILE A 2 38.71 71.29 -19.61
CA ILE A 2 37.50 71.86 -18.98
C ILE A 2 36.41 71.94 -20.05
N ASP A 3 35.15 71.79 -19.65
CA ASP A 3 33.99 71.91 -20.56
C ASP A 3 33.58 73.35 -20.78
N GLY A 4 32.52 73.62 -21.54
CA GLY A 4 31.99 74.94 -21.85
C GLY A 4 31.49 75.76 -20.63
N GLU A 5 31.30 75.08 -19.48
CA GLU A 5 30.88 75.66 -18.19
C GLU A 5 32.05 75.78 -17.18
N GLY A 6 33.27 75.54 -17.63
CA GLY A 6 34.46 75.66 -16.78
C GLY A 6 34.66 74.43 -15.87
N ARG A 7 33.90 73.35 -16.01
CA ARG A 7 33.99 72.18 -15.14
C ARG A 7 35.11 71.23 -15.64
N ASN A 8 35.92 70.79 -14.71
CA ASN A 8 36.96 69.76 -14.99
C ASN A 8 36.40 68.33 -14.81
N ALA A 9 37.22 67.33 -15.13
CA ALA A 9 36.83 65.92 -15.07
C ALA A 9 36.38 65.46 -13.69
N VAL A 10 36.93 66.05 -12.59
CA VAL A 10 36.51 65.69 -11.21
C VAL A 10 35.12 66.30 -10.95
N MET A 11 34.84 67.55 -11.33
CA MET A 11 33.53 68.18 -11.18
C MET A 11 32.47 67.44 -11.97
N LEU A 12 32.76 67.05 -13.23
CA LEU A 12 31.85 66.26 -14.07
C LEU A 12 31.56 64.87 -13.48
N ALA A 13 32.58 64.27 -12.93
CA ALA A 13 32.41 62.99 -12.23
C ALA A 13 31.57 63.18 -10.95
N CYS A 14 31.77 64.26 -10.19
CA CYS A 14 30.94 64.59 -9.02
C CYS A 14 29.50 64.89 -9.35
N ALA A 15 29.17 65.34 -10.55
CA ALA A 15 27.81 65.60 -11.02
C ALA A 15 27.12 64.37 -11.61
N ALA A 16 27.84 63.32 -12.03
CA ALA A 16 27.29 62.15 -12.70
C ALA A 16 26.57 61.21 -11.71
N ASP A 17 25.45 60.55 -12.09
CA ASP A 17 24.57 59.80 -11.19
C ASP A 17 25.12 58.51 -10.60
N ASN A 18 26.20 57.92 -11.16
CA ASN A 18 26.78 56.66 -10.71
C ASN A 18 28.29 56.71 -10.60
N VAL A 19 28.82 57.61 -9.82
CA VAL A 19 30.26 57.74 -9.64
C VAL A 19 30.74 56.95 -8.39
N SER A 20 31.76 56.12 -8.55
CA SER A 20 32.40 55.48 -7.40
C SER A 20 33.49 56.36 -6.80
N PRO A 21 33.71 56.34 -5.47
CA PRO A 21 34.85 57.02 -4.84
C PRO A 21 36.23 56.58 -5.42
N ALA A 22 36.32 55.37 -5.96
CA ALA A 22 37.50 54.86 -6.61
C ALA A 22 37.84 55.61 -7.92
N LEU A 23 36.82 56.02 -8.69
CA LEU A 23 37.03 56.83 -9.89
C LEU A 23 37.55 58.24 -9.54
N ILE A 24 36.99 58.89 -8.50
CA ILE A 24 37.48 60.17 -8.02
C ILE A 24 38.94 60.08 -7.55
N ARG A 25 39.31 59.07 -6.77
CA ARG A 25 40.72 58.87 -6.37
C ARG A 25 41.63 58.76 -7.58
N ARG A 26 41.23 58.00 -8.59
CA ARG A 26 42.01 57.81 -9.81
C ARG A 26 42.18 59.09 -10.62
N LEU A 27 41.14 59.98 -10.62
CA LEU A 27 41.22 61.29 -11.24
C LEU A 27 42.14 62.24 -10.46
N LEU A 28 42.20 62.16 -9.13
CA LEU A 28 43.11 62.92 -8.27
C LEU A 28 44.55 62.40 -8.44
N ASP A 29 44.77 61.07 -8.55
CA ASP A 29 46.06 60.47 -8.84
C ASP A 29 46.61 60.92 -10.20
N LEU A 30 45.75 61.21 -11.15
CA LEU A 30 46.09 61.80 -12.45
C LEU A 30 46.33 63.32 -12.38
N GLN A 31 46.45 63.89 -11.18
CA GLN A 31 46.71 65.29 -10.91
C GLN A 31 45.68 66.26 -11.51
N VAL A 32 44.38 65.82 -11.63
CA VAL A 32 43.30 66.75 -11.97
C VAL A 32 43.02 67.61 -10.75
N PRO A 33 43.10 68.97 -10.86
CA PRO A 33 42.97 69.84 -9.69
C PRO A 33 41.54 69.80 -9.12
N ALA A 34 41.44 69.50 -7.83
CA ALA A 34 40.16 69.44 -7.11
C ALA A 34 39.65 70.83 -6.71
N ASP A 35 40.54 71.82 -6.57
CA ASP A 35 40.25 73.16 -6.08
C ASP A 35 39.84 74.15 -7.19
N SER A 36 39.75 73.70 -8.43
CA SER A 36 39.25 74.52 -9.53
C SER A 36 37.81 74.93 -9.29
N VAL A 37 37.42 76.10 -9.75
CA VAL A 37 36.00 76.59 -9.70
C VAL A 37 35.39 76.60 -11.10
N ASP A 38 34.11 76.26 -11.18
CA ASP A 38 33.32 76.35 -12.42
C ASP A 38 32.88 77.81 -12.72
N ALA A 39 32.16 78.02 -13.81
CA ALA A 39 31.64 79.36 -14.20
C ALA A 39 30.71 79.94 -13.14
N HIS A 40 30.21 79.15 -12.18
CA HIS A 40 29.33 79.55 -11.09
C HIS A 40 30.05 79.72 -9.76
N GLY A 41 31.41 79.57 -9.76
CA GLY A 41 32.24 79.68 -8.58
C GLY A 41 32.23 78.46 -7.65
N ARG A 42 31.74 77.27 -8.09
CA ARG A 42 31.61 76.05 -7.30
C ARG A 42 32.82 75.16 -7.49
N ARG A 43 33.37 74.61 -6.43
CA ARG A 43 34.43 73.61 -6.44
C ARG A 43 33.86 72.19 -6.63
N ALA A 44 34.69 71.22 -6.97
CA ALA A 44 34.26 69.84 -7.09
C ALA A 44 33.59 69.28 -5.83
N VAL A 45 34.05 69.74 -4.64
CA VAL A 45 33.44 69.39 -3.35
C VAL A 45 32.04 69.95 -3.17
N ASP A 46 31.80 71.18 -3.65
CA ASP A 46 30.49 71.84 -3.58
C ASP A 46 29.47 71.11 -4.51
N VAL A 47 29.92 70.72 -5.70
CA VAL A 47 29.10 69.90 -6.65
C VAL A 47 28.78 68.53 -6.07
N ALA A 48 29.72 67.89 -5.39
CA ALA A 48 29.50 66.60 -4.72
C ALA A 48 28.54 66.75 -3.53
N ALA A 49 28.61 67.85 -2.79
CA ALA A 49 27.73 68.15 -1.67
C ALA A 49 26.29 68.45 -2.13
N GLU A 50 26.13 69.23 -3.21
CA GLU A 50 24.83 69.51 -3.85
C GLU A 50 24.18 68.19 -4.38
N ALA A 51 24.97 67.27 -4.88
CA ALA A 51 24.52 65.93 -5.32
C ALA A 51 24.31 64.96 -4.16
N GLY A 52 24.52 65.36 -2.88
CA GLY A 52 24.32 64.52 -1.69
C GLY A 52 25.36 63.37 -1.53
N ARG A 53 26.53 63.51 -2.14
CA ARG A 53 27.57 62.42 -2.21
C ARG A 53 28.62 62.57 -1.14
N TRP A 54 28.24 62.42 0.09
CA TRP A 54 29.02 62.73 1.26
C TRP A 54 30.31 61.90 1.37
N ALA A 55 30.34 60.68 0.87
CA ALA A 55 31.58 59.86 0.79
C ALA A 55 32.61 60.48 -0.17
N ILE A 56 32.19 61.16 -1.23
CA ILE A 56 33.04 61.89 -2.16
C ILE A 56 33.45 63.25 -1.58
N VAL A 57 32.54 63.93 -0.88
CA VAL A 57 32.86 65.16 -0.15
C VAL A 57 33.98 64.96 0.84
N GLN A 58 33.92 63.93 1.68
CA GLN A 58 34.98 63.57 2.62
C GLN A 58 36.30 63.20 1.94
N LEU A 59 36.22 62.61 0.74
CA LEU A 59 37.42 62.26 -0.03
C LEU A 59 38.12 63.50 -0.63
N LEU A 60 37.33 64.50 -1.05
CA LEU A 60 37.83 65.74 -1.68
C LEU A 60 38.29 66.79 -0.67
N ASP A 61 37.55 66.98 0.44
CA ASP A 61 37.86 67.89 1.52
C ASP A 61 37.39 67.31 2.86
N PRO A 62 38.26 66.68 3.66
CA PRO A 62 37.91 66.12 4.96
C PRO A 62 37.43 67.17 5.99
N ALA A 63 37.72 68.47 5.76
CA ALA A 63 37.31 69.53 6.64
C ALA A 63 35.99 70.25 6.20
N TYR A 64 35.39 69.80 5.11
CA TYR A 64 34.11 70.36 4.61
C TYR A 64 33.00 70.14 5.65
N PRO A 65 32.25 71.20 6.01
CA PRO A 65 31.19 71.11 7.00
C PRO A 65 30.09 70.16 6.50
N LEU A 66 30.08 68.95 7.01
CA LEU A 66 29.07 67.96 6.72
C LEU A 66 27.77 68.32 7.46
N PRO A 67 26.59 68.13 6.86
CA PRO A 67 25.37 68.20 7.59
C PRO A 67 25.38 67.25 8.78
N ALA A 68 24.77 67.62 9.90
CA ALA A 68 24.78 66.85 11.15
C ALA A 68 24.32 65.38 11.00
N ALA A 69 23.51 65.10 9.98
CA ALA A 69 23.03 63.75 9.65
C ALA A 69 24.10 62.83 9.04
N VAL A 70 25.28 63.32 8.67
CA VAL A 70 26.34 62.52 7.97
C VAL A 70 27.62 62.37 8.83
N SER A 71 27.77 63.18 9.91
CA SER A 71 28.95 63.20 10.76
C SER A 71 29.04 62.06 11.79
N ASP A 72 27.98 61.25 11.98
CA ASP A 72 27.95 60.26 13.07
C ASP A 72 28.37 58.85 12.67
N GLY A 73 29.63 58.77 12.27
CA GLY A 73 30.32 57.45 12.25
C GLY A 73 30.84 56.97 13.61
N HIS A 74 31.00 57.85 14.63
CA HIS A 74 31.45 57.48 15.99
C HIS A 74 31.11 58.62 16.99
N GLY A 75 30.23 58.35 17.95
CA GLY A 75 30.06 59.15 19.15
C GLY A 75 28.63 59.30 19.63
N ASP A 76 28.32 58.82 20.86
CA ASP A 76 27.08 58.95 21.59
C ASP A 76 26.72 60.42 21.87
N THR A 77 25.78 61.00 21.10
CA THR A 77 24.86 62.04 21.55
C THR A 77 23.66 62.14 20.62
N PRO A 78 22.42 62.24 21.10
CA PRO A 78 21.23 62.32 20.25
C PRO A 78 21.15 63.70 19.63
N GLY A 79 21.72 63.88 18.45
CA GLY A 79 21.51 65.08 17.62
C GLY A 79 20.09 65.09 17.11
N VAL A 80 19.40 66.23 17.22
CA VAL A 80 18.09 66.48 16.65
C VAL A 80 18.15 66.20 15.15
N ALA A 81 17.56 65.11 14.72
CA ALA A 81 17.41 64.76 13.31
C ALA A 81 16.65 65.89 12.60
N VAL A 82 17.31 66.54 11.63
CA VAL A 82 16.57 67.41 10.69
C VAL A 82 15.67 66.50 9.90
N LEU A 83 14.36 66.53 10.20
CA LEU A 83 13.33 65.78 9.49
C LEU A 83 13.40 66.20 8.01
N PRO A 84 13.56 65.27 7.06
CA PRO A 84 13.50 65.58 5.64
C PRO A 84 12.16 66.25 5.33
N ASP A 85 12.07 67.16 4.36
CA ASP A 85 10.86 67.84 3.93
C ASP A 85 9.73 66.92 3.50
N ARG A 86 10.05 65.63 3.30
CA ARG A 86 9.09 64.55 3.03
C ARG A 86 9.11 63.52 4.15
N PRO A 87 7.99 62.85 4.44
CA PRO A 87 7.93 61.79 5.45
C PRO A 87 9.00 60.71 5.21
N PRO A 88 9.73 60.27 6.24
CA PRO A 88 10.80 59.23 6.10
C PRO A 88 10.32 57.97 5.38
N LEU A 89 9.05 57.58 5.60
CA LEU A 89 8.41 56.44 4.96
C LEU A 89 8.32 56.56 3.44
N VAL A 90 8.02 57.80 2.92
CA VAL A 90 7.90 58.06 1.48
C VAL A 90 9.28 57.94 0.81
N LEU A 91 10.32 58.50 1.44
CA LEU A 91 11.69 58.43 0.93
C LEU A 91 12.22 56.99 0.98
N LEU A 92 11.88 56.22 2.02
CA LEU A 92 12.22 54.82 2.15
C LEU A 92 11.56 53.99 1.05
N ARG A 93 10.27 54.24 0.79
CA ARG A 93 9.50 53.61 -0.29
C ARG A 93 10.16 53.85 -1.66
N GLU A 94 10.43 55.10 -1.99
CA GLU A 94 11.07 55.47 -3.26
C GLU A 94 12.46 54.85 -3.37
N GLY A 95 13.27 54.90 -2.31
CA GLY A 95 14.61 54.32 -2.28
C GLY A 95 14.60 52.79 -2.51
N LEU A 96 13.71 52.07 -1.87
CA LEU A 96 13.53 50.64 -2.08
C LEU A 96 13.02 50.33 -3.48
N GLN A 97 12.12 51.14 -4.03
CA GLN A 97 11.57 50.96 -5.38
C GLN A 97 12.64 51.12 -6.47
N PHE A 98 13.55 52.08 -6.29
CA PHE A 98 14.60 52.38 -7.27
C PHE A 98 15.94 51.66 -6.95
N GLY A 99 16.00 50.82 -5.90
CA GLY A 99 17.19 50.06 -5.54
C GLY A 99 18.33 50.89 -4.94
N GLN A 100 18.04 52.13 -4.51
CA GLN A 100 19.00 52.99 -3.82
C GLN A 100 19.17 52.49 -2.38
N ARG A 101 20.40 52.04 -2.01
CA ARG A 101 20.62 51.46 -0.67
C ARG A 101 21.28 52.42 0.32
N ASP A 102 21.85 53.47 -0.17
CA ASP A 102 22.58 54.46 0.68
C ASP A 102 21.59 55.32 1.50
N GLY A 103 21.78 55.32 2.82
CA GLY A 103 20.94 56.10 3.73
C GLY A 103 19.63 55.50 4.17
N LEU A 104 19.15 54.38 3.54
CA LEU A 104 17.85 53.76 3.88
C LEU A 104 17.81 53.24 5.33
N VAL A 105 18.94 52.76 5.87
CA VAL A 105 19.00 52.25 7.26
C VAL A 105 18.70 53.40 8.28
N ALA A 106 19.17 54.63 8.01
CA ALA A 106 18.88 55.77 8.87
C ALA A 106 17.39 56.13 8.82
N LEU A 107 16.80 56.08 7.61
CA LEU A 107 15.35 56.36 7.41
C LEU A 107 14.48 55.29 8.08
N ALA A 108 14.89 54.00 8.00
CA ALA A 108 14.13 52.91 8.64
C ALA A 108 14.12 53.04 10.16
N ARG A 109 15.19 53.54 10.78
CA ARG A 109 15.23 53.79 12.24
C ARG A 109 14.29 54.89 12.72
N LEU A 110 13.82 55.76 11.80
CA LEU A 110 12.87 56.82 12.08
C LEU A 110 11.42 56.39 11.91
N CYS A 111 11.18 55.23 11.34
CA CYS A 111 9.86 54.67 11.10
C CYS A 111 9.49 53.63 12.16
N ALA A 112 8.24 53.55 12.55
CA ALA A 112 7.74 52.53 13.44
C ALA A 112 7.72 51.14 12.72
N PRO A 113 7.89 50.02 13.44
CA PRO A 113 7.81 48.68 12.84
C PRO A 113 6.52 48.42 12.05
N GLU A 114 5.42 48.97 12.52
CA GLU A 114 4.10 48.90 11.88
C GLU A 114 4.05 49.69 10.55
N GLU A 115 4.69 50.88 10.51
CA GLU A 115 4.82 51.67 9.28
C GLU A 115 5.68 50.99 8.23
N LEU A 116 6.78 50.37 8.66
CA LEU A 116 7.64 49.53 7.80
C LEU A 116 6.88 48.28 7.31
N GLY A 117 6.07 47.68 8.18
CA GLY A 117 5.17 46.58 7.85
C GLY A 117 4.13 46.97 6.79
N GLY A 118 3.63 48.22 6.84
CA GLY A 118 2.73 48.76 5.82
C GLY A 118 3.33 48.76 4.40
N LEU A 119 4.66 48.93 4.28
CA LEU A 119 5.35 48.85 2.99
C LEU A 119 5.39 47.42 2.39
N LEU A 120 5.22 46.38 3.20
CA LEU A 120 5.08 44.99 2.71
C LEU A 120 3.77 44.79 1.90
N HIS A 121 2.81 45.68 2.04
CA HIS A 121 1.57 45.68 1.24
C HIS A 121 1.62 46.59 0.02
N ASP A 122 2.72 47.36 -0.14
CA ASP A 122 2.88 48.22 -1.30
C ASP A 122 2.90 47.43 -2.61
N ALA A 123 2.14 47.90 -3.60
CA ALA A 123 1.95 47.19 -4.86
C ALA A 123 3.26 46.90 -5.63
N HIS A 124 4.26 47.77 -5.47
CA HIS A 124 5.55 47.64 -6.16
C HIS A 124 6.63 46.93 -5.33
N LEU A 125 6.59 47.11 -4.01
CA LEU A 125 7.59 46.53 -3.10
C LEU A 125 7.26 45.12 -2.69
N ALA A 126 5.98 44.80 -2.55
CA ALA A 126 5.51 43.51 -2.08
C ALA A 126 5.99 42.32 -2.96
N LEU A 127 6.16 42.52 -4.27
CA LEU A 127 6.64 41.52 -5.20
C LEU A 127 8.18 41.51 -5.32
N ASN A 128 8.86 42.53 -4.80
CA ASN A 128 10.33 42.60 -4.83
C ASN A 128 10.91 41.87 -3.62
N ALA A 129 11.45 40.67 -3.86
CA ALA A 129 12.02 39.84 -2.80
C ALA A 129 13.18 40.48 -2.04
N GLU A 130 13.99 41.32 -2.71
CA GLU A 130 15.09 42.06 -2.07
C GLU A 130 14.57 43.16 -1.15
N ALA A 131 13.51 43.86 -1.56
CA ALA A 131 12.87 44.88 -0.74
C ALA A 131 12.17 44.26 0.48
N VAL A 132 11.45 43.16 0.30
CA VAL A 132 10.82 42.39 1.38
C VAL A 132 11.86 41.89 2.38
N ASP A 133 12.93 41.28 1.89
CA ASP A 133 14.05 40.77 2.72
C ASP A 133 14.73 41.93 3.49
N TRP A 134 14.91 43.08 2.83
CA TRP A 134 15.50 44.24 3.45
C TRP A 134 14.60 44.84 4.56
N LEU A 135 13.29 44.99 4.30
CA LEU A 135 12.31 45.48 5.27
C LEU A 135 12.26 44.60 6.53
N LEU A 136 12.21 43.28 6.34
CA LEU A 136 12.17 42.32 7.46
C LEU A 136 13.46 42.34 8.29
N ARG A 137 14.63 42.46 7.66
CA ARG A 137 15.90 42.64 8.38
C ARG A 137 15.99 43.89 9.23
N HIS A 138 15.24 44.94 8.84
CA HIS A 138 15.23 46.21 9.54
C HIS A 138 14.03 46.40 10.48
N GLY A 139 13.36 45.26 10.79
CA GLY A 139 12.33 45.25 11.83
C GLY A 139 10.93 45.59 11.38
N ALA A 140 10.61 45.45 10.09
CA ALA A 140 9.23 45.56 9.61
C ALA A 140 8.34 44.52 10.28
N ASP A 141 7.20 44.96 10.79
CA ASP A 141 6.20 44.07 11.36
C ASP A 141 5.45 43.34 10.23
N ALA A 142 5.63 42.01 10.19
CA ALA A 142 5.00 41.15 9.19
C ALA A 142 3.52 40.82 9.47
N ASP A 143 2.99 41.22 10.63
CA ASP A 143 1.61 40.97 11.04
C ASP A 143 0.68 42.18 10.79
N VAL A 144 1.20 43.25 10.22
CA VAL A 144 0.39 44.42 9.84
C VAL A 144 -0.65 44.02 8.82
N ARG A 145 -1.90 44.46 9.06
CA ARG A 145 -3.02 44.14 8.17
C ARG A 145 -3.28 45.25 7.17
N ASP A 146 -3.60 44.87 5.94
CA ASP A 146 -4.05 45.82 4.91
C ASP A 146 -5.51 46.25 5.10
N ALA A 147 -6.02 47.04 4.16
CA ALA A 147 -7.42 47.50 4.16
C ALA A 147 -8.45 46.36 4.05
N CYS A 148 -8.03 45.17 3.56
CA CYS A 148 -8.85 43.97 3.47
C CYS A 148 -8.76 43.10 4.74
N GLY A 149 -7.88 43.48 5.68
CA GLY A 149 -7.60 42.71 6.89
C GLY A 149 -6.58 41.58 6.73
N ASP A 150 -5.91 41.50 5.58
CA ASP A 150 -4.93 40.49 5.28
C ASP A 150 -3.53 40.90 5.74
N VAL A 151 -2.76 39.96 6.29
CA VAL A 151 -1.33 40.12 6.54
C VAL A 151 -0.53 39.99 5.24
N PRO A 152 0.71 40.50 5.13
CA PRO A 152 1.53 40.44 3.92
C PRO A 152 1.66 39.04 3.34
N MET A 153 1.80 38.01 4.18
CA MET A 153 1.85 36.59 3.77
C MET A 153 0.59 36.21 2.96
N PHE A 154 -0.62 36.52 3.47
CA PHE A 154 -1.86 36.11 2.78
C PHE A 154 -2.15 36.98 1.55
N ALA A 155 -1.80 38.23 1.57
CA ALA A 155 -1.91 39.10 0.40
C ALA A 155 -1.05 38.59 -0.76
N LEU A 156 0.19 38.15 -0.48
CA LEU A 156 1.10 37.59 -1.47
C LEU A 156 0.68 36.20 -1.95
N LEU A 157 0.17 35.34 -1.06
CA LEU A 157 -0.34 34.02 -1.46
C LEU A 157 -1.44 34.12 -2.52
N SER A 158 -2.25 35.19 -2.48
CA SER A 158 -3.30 35.41 -3.48
C SER A 158 -2.77 35.84 -4.85
N ARG A 159 -1.49 36.24 -4.97
CA ARG A 159 -0.87 36.66 -6.25
C ARG A 159 -0.17 35.54 -7.01
N GLY A 160 -0.08 34.34 -6.41
CA GLY A 160 0.42 33.12 -7.08
C GLY A 160 1.90 33.20 -7.49
N VAL A 161 2.19 32.93 -8.77
CA VAL A 161 3.55 32.73 -9.27
C VAL A 161 4.45 33.95 -9.11
N GLU A 162 3.92 35.14 -9.34
CA GLU A 162 4.71 36.39 -9.29
C GLU A 162 5.24 36.69 -7.90
N ALA A 163 4.53 36.22 -6.86
CA ALA A 163 4.90 36.45 -5.47
C ALA A 163 5.88 35.40 -4.88
N VAL A 164 6.23 34.35 -5.60
CA VAL A 164 7.07 33.25 -5.08
C VAL A 164 8.38 33.74 -4.45
N PRO A 165 9.17 34.62 -5.08
CA PRO A 165 10.43 35.09 -4.49
C PRO A 165 10.22 35.87 -3.18
N ALA A 166 9.14 36.68 -3.12
CA ALA A 166 8.78 37.47 -1.93
C ALA A 166 8.24 36.56 -0.80
N LEU A 167 7.42 35.55 -1.13
CA LEU A 167 6.96 34.53 -0.19
C LEU A 167 8.12 33.76 0.42
N GLN A 168 9.10 33.37 -0.38
CA GLN A 168 10.31 32.72 0.11
C GLN A 168 11.14 33.64 1.03
N ALA A 169 11.14 34.96 0.78
CA ALA A 169 11.78 35.92 1.68
C ALA A 169 11.05 35.98 3.03
N LEU A 170 9.71 36.07 3.05
CA LEU A 170 8.92 36.01 4.27
C LEU A 170 9.17 34.73 5.07
N LEU A 171 9.17 33.59 4.39
CA LEU A 171 9.39 32.27 5.01
C LEU A 171 10.82 32.16 5.60
N ARG A 172 11.85 32.69 4.93
CA ARG A 172 13.23 32.72 5.46
C ARG A 172 13.34 33.52 6.75
N HIS A 173 12.56 34.59 6.89
CA HIS A 173 12.49 35.39 8.12
C HIS A 173 11.56 34.80 9.20
N GLY A 174 11.02 33.58 8.96
CA GLY A 174 10.19 32.88 9.95
C GLY A 174 8.76 33.40 10.05
N VAL A 175 8.29 34.17 9.08
CA VAL A 175 6.88 34.61 9.05
C VAL A 175 5.99 33.40 8.85
N SER A 176 5.05 33.19 9.76
CA SER A 176 4.19 32.02 9.76
C SER A 176 3.08 32.12 8.73
N PRO A 177 2.84 31.10 7.90
CA PRO A 177 1.69 31.00 7.03
C PRO A 177 0.45 30.49 7.78
N ALA A 178 0.51 30.32 9.11
CA ALA A 178 -0.59 29.82 9.91
C ALA A 178 -1.81 30.76 9.85
N GLY A 179 -2.99 30.15 9.68
CA GLY A 179 -4.26 30.87 9.58
C GLY A 179 -5.17 30.26 8.52
N ALA A 180 -6.46 30.52 8.64
CA ALA A 180 -7.47 29.96 7.76
C ALA A 180 -7.27 30.41 6.31
N GLY A 181 -7.15 29.45 5.40
CA GLY A 181 -7.15 29.69 3.95
C GLY A 181 -5.81 30.07 3.32
N GLY A 182 -4.69 30.08 4.05
CA GLY A 182 -3.37 30.41 3.49
C GLY A 182 -2.98 29.50 2.32
N LEU A 183 -3.06 28.19 2.50
CA LEU A 183 -2.79 27.22 1.45
C LEU A 183 -3.73 27.38 0.25
N THR A 184 -5.03 27.46 0.49
CA THR A 184 -6.05 27.53 -0.58
C THR A 184 -5.99 28.83 -1.35
N ARG A 185 -5.48 29.92 -0.79
CA ARG A 185 -5.21 31.18 -1.53
C ARG A 185 -4.14 30.94 -2.61
N LEU A 186 -3.02 30.33 -2.25
CA LEU A 186 -1.99 29.96 -3.23
C LEU A 186 -2.54 29.01 -4.30
N LEU A 187 -3.24 27.94 -3.89
CA LEU A 187 -3.79 26.95 -4.82
C LEU A 187 -4.80 27.59 -5.78
N SER A 188 -5.70 28.44 -5.28
CA SER A 188 -6.70 29.15 -6.10
C SER A 188 -6.04 30.10 -7.09
N ALA A 189 -5.03 30.86 -6.66
CA ALA A 189 -4.27 31.73 -7.55
C ALA A 189 -3.54 30.91 -8.64
N CYS A 190 -2.94 29.78 -8.29
CA CYS A 190 -2.31 28.89 -9.27
C CYS A 190 -3.32 28.30 -10.26
N VAL A 191 -4.52 27.92 -9.83
CA VAL A 191 -5.59 27.45 -10.71
C VAL A 191 -6.06 28.56 -11.66
N GLN A 192 -6.24 29.79 -11.16
CA GLN A 192 -6.68 30.93 -11.98
C GLN A 192 -5.66 31.30 -13.08
N HIS A 193 -4.38 31.15 -12.81
CA HIS A 193 -3.29 31.47 -13.75
C HIS A 193 -2.77 30.26 -14.53
N ASP A 194 -3.43 29.09 -14.41
CA ASP A 194 -3.00 27.80 -15.02
C ASP A 194 -1.52 27.46 -14.74
N ALA A 195 -1.06 27.77 -13.53
CA ALA A 195 0.33 27.69 -13.12
C ALA A 195 0.57 26.42 -12.30
N ALA A 196 0.92 25.31 -12.98
CA ALA A 196 1.11 24.00 -12.37
C ALA A 196 2.59 23.56 -12.32
N SER A 197 3.52 24.44 -11.93
CA SER A 197 4.94 24.10 -11.86
C SER A 197 5.31 23.27 -10.61
N ARG A 198 6.35 22.42 -10.72
CA ARG A 198 6.88 21.66 -9.57
C ARG A 198 7.41 22.54 -8.44
N GLY A 199 7.92 23.73 -8.77
CA GLY A 199 8.39 24.68 -7.77
C GLY A 199 7.27 25.22 -6.89
N LEU A 200 6.09 25.43 -7.46
CA LEU A 200 4.90 25.86 -6.72
C LEU A 200 4.32 24.74 -5.84
N GLU A 201 4.35 23.49 -6.30
CA GLU A 201 3.99 22.34 -5.47
C GLU A 201 4.93 22.22 -4.26
N GLN A 202 6.22 22.43 -4.47
CA GLN A 202 7.20 22.41 -3.37
C GLN A 202 6.96 23.53 -2.37
N LEU A 203 6.63 24.75 -2.85
CA LEU A 203 6.26 25.87 -1.98
C LEU A 203 4.99 25.56 -1.18
N ALA A 204 3.99 24.95 -1.79
CA ALA A 204 2.77 24.55 -1.08
C ALA A 204 3.06 23.54 0.05
N LEU A 205 3.96 22.58 -0.18
CA LEU A 205 4.40 21.64 0.84
C LEU A 205 5.19 22.35 1.96
N GLU A 206 6.07 23.29 1.62
CA GLU A 206 6.81 24.09 2.60
C GLU A 206 5.87 24.94 3.48
N LEU A 207 4.82 25.51 2.89
CA LEU A 207 3.80 26.24 3.66
C LEU A 207 3.10 25.34 4.69
N LEU A 208 2.78 24.09 4.32
CA LEU A 208 2.18 23.11 5.22
C LEU A 208 3.13 22.72 6.35
N GLU A 209 4.41 22.47 6.06
CA GLU A 209 5.43 22.18 7.07
C GLU A 209 5.61 23.33 8.07
N ARG A 210 5.33 24.56 7.64
CA ARG A 210 5.39 25.77 8.47
C ARG A 210 4.08 26.14 9.15
N GLY A 211 3.04 25.29 9.02
CA GLY A 211 1.78 25.41 9.77
C GLY A 211 0.63 26.07 9.01
N ALA A 212 0.68 26.12 7.68
CA ALA A 212 -0.51 26.52 6.91
C ALA A 212 -1.65 25.52 7.12
N ASP A 213 -2.87 26.01 7.22
CA ASP A 213 -4.05 25.17 7.46
C ASP A 213 -4.39 24.32 6.21
N PRO A 214 -4.33 22.96 6.31
CA PRO A 214 -4.65 22.06 5.21
C PRO A 214 -6.15 21.83 5.03
N PHE A 215 -7.02 22.31 5.93
CA PHE A 215 -8.44 21.97 5.95
C PHE A 215 -9.34 23.11 5.45
N ALA A 216 -8.87 24.35 5.57
CA ALA A 216 -9.70 25.51 5.22
C ALA A 216 -10.02 25.54 3.72
N PRO A 217 -11.30 25.66 3.32
CA PRO A 217 -11.68 25.81 1.92
C PRO A 217 -11.27 27.18 1.38
N SER A 218 -11.26 27.31 0.05
CA SER A 218 -11.06 28.60 -0.62
C SER A 218 -12.26 29.53 -0.42
N ALA A 219 -12.13 30.81 -0.80
CA ALA A 219 -13.23 31.77 -0.78
C ALA A 219 -14.43 31.31 -1.65
N ALA A 220 -14.20 30.48 -2.66
CA ALA A 220 -15.25 29.88 -3.50
C ALA A 220 -15.87 28.63 -2.86
N GLY A 221 -15.35 28.15 -1.73
CA GLY A 221 -15.78 26.91 -1.08
C GLY A 221 -15.07 25.65 -1.57
N ASP A 222 -14.05 25.78 -2.40
CA ASP A 222 -13.31 24.62 -2.92
C ASP A 222 -12.33 24.07 -1.88
N PRO A 223 -12.35 22.76 -1.57
CA PRO A 223 -11.40 22.12 -0.67
C PRO A 223 -9.97 22.12 -1.24
N PRO A 224 -8.91 22.15 -0.39
CA PRO A 224 -7.52 22.09 -0.82
C PRO A 224 -7.21 20.88 -1.72
N LEU A 225 -7.80 19.72 -1.40
CA LEU A 225 -7.62 18.49 -2.18
C LEU A 225 -8.16 18.62 -3.61
N SER A 226 -9.34 19.26 -3.78
CA SER A 226 -9.95 19.50 -5.10
C SER A 226 -9.08 20.44 -5.95
N LEU A 227 -8.52 21.49 -5.36
CA LEU A 227 -7.60 22.40 -6.03
C LEU A 227 -6.29 21.71 -6.41
N ALA A 228 -5.73 20.88 -5.52
CA ALA A 228 -4.53 20.08 -5.79
C ALA A 228 -4.75 19.07 -6.94
N VAL A 229 -5.96 18.50 -7.07
CA VAL A 229 -6.32 17.64 -8.20
C VAL A 229 -6.42 18.44 -9.50
N ARG A 230 -7.01 19.64 -9.49
CA ARG A 230 -7.07 20.53 -10.66
C ARG A 230 -5.66 20.87 -11.17
N LEU A 231 -4.73 21.16 -10.27
CA LEU A 231 -3.32 21.43 -10.60
C LEU A 231 -2.52 20.17 -10.98
N GLY A 232 -2.98 18.98 -10.62
CA GLY A 232 -2.27 17.72 -10.86
C GLY A 232 -1.08 17.50 -9.93
N TRP A 233 -1.05 18.15 -8.77
CA TRP A 233 0.03 18.08 -7.78
C TRP A 233 -0.10 16.84 -6.90
N LEU A 234 0.50 15.73 -7.35
CA LEU A 234 0.36 14.42 -6.71
C LEU A 234 0.98 14.35 -5.31
N ARG A 235 2.13 14.99 -5.10
CA ARG A 235 2.80 14.97 -3.80
C ARG A 235 1.98 15.72 -2.75
N LEU A 236 1.39 16.86 -3.15
CA LEU A 236 0.49 17.62 -2.29
C LEU A 236 -0.78 16.83 -1.99
N GLN A 237 -1.40 16.18 -2.99
CA GLN A 237 -2.57 15.32 -2.79
C GLN A 237 -2.27 14.20 -1.80
N GLN A 238 -1.13 13.53 -1.96
CA GLN A 238 -0.70 12.47 -1.05
C GLN A 238 -0.54 13.00 0.38
N TRP A 239 0.16 14.12 0.54
CA TRP A 239 0.37 14.74 1.84
C TRP A 239 -0.96 15.07 2.53
N LEU A 240 -1.90 15.73 1.81
CA LEU A 240 -3.21 16.10 2.33
C LEU A 240 -4.01 14.88 2.81
N LEU A 241 -4.01 13.80 2.03
CA LEU A 241 -4.72 12.57 2.35
C LEU A 241 -4.11 11.83 3.55
N GLU A 242 -2.78 11.81 3.68
CA GLU A 242 -2.06 11.22 4.82
C GLU A 242 -2.32 11.98 6.13
N HIS A 243 -2.57 13.32 6.04
CA HIS A 243 -2.88 14.16 7.19
C HIS A 243 -4.39 14.31 7.48
N GLY A 244 -5.22 13.45 6.86
CA GLY A 244 -6.63 13.31 7.22
C GLY A 244 -7.57 14.33 6.60
N VAL A 245 -7.17 15.01 5.52
CA VAL A 245 -8.10 15.85 4.75
C VAL A 245 -9.22 14.99 4.18
N ASP A 246 -10.45 15.47 4.27
CA ASP A 246 -11.62 14.73 3.81
C ASP A 246 -11.59 14.51 2.30
N ARG A 247 -11.45 13.24 1.91
CA ARG A 247 -11.43 12.79 0.51
C ARG A 247 -12.78 12.89 -0.18
N GLU A 248 -13.87 12.96 0.60
CA GLU A 248 -15.24 13.10 0.10
C GLU A 248 -15.74 14.55 0.13
N ALA A 249 -14.90 15.50 0.54
CA ALA A 249 -15.23 16.91 0.52
C ALA A 249 -15.62 17.36 -0.88
N ARG A 250 -16.66 18.20 -0.96
CA ARG A 250 -17.24 18.66 -2.22
C ARG A 250 -16.74 20.05 -2.54
N ASP A 251 -16.46 20.30 -3.81
CA ASP A 251 -16.14 21.64 -4.31
C ASP A 251 -17.41 22.50 -4.49
N SER A 252 -17.22 23.72 -4.94
CA SER A 252 -18.29 24.68 -5.23
C SER A 252 -19.34 24.19 -6.25
N HIS A 253 -19.01 23.14 -7.02
CA HIS A 253 -19.91 22.49 -7.99
C HIS A 253 -20.52 21.19 -7.43
N GLY A 254 -20.26 20.85 -6.16
CA GLY A 254 -20.72 19.62 -5.51
C GLY A 254 -20.00 18.36 -5.96
N MET A 255 -18.85 18.48 -6.62
CA MET A 255 -18.01 17.36 -7.06
C MET A 255 -16.99 16.98 -5.98
N THR A 256 -16.73 15.68 -5.81
CA THR A 256 -15.59 15.21 -4.98
C THR A 256 -14.29 15.27 -5.79
N ALA A 257 -13.16 15.18 -5.10
CA ALA A 257 -11.84 15.10 -5.73
C ALA A 257 -11.74 13.97 -6.78
N LEU A 258 -12.44 12.85 -6.56
CA LEU A 258 -12.48 11.72 -7.49
C LEU A 258 -13.26 12.05 -8.77
N HIS A 259 -14.37 12.79 -8.69
CA HIS A 259 -15.08 13.30 -9.88
C HIS A 259 -14.19 14.22 -10.70
N LEU A 260 -13.48 15.17 -10.04
CA LEU A 260 -12.56 16.08 -10.71
C LEU A 260 -11.40 15.36 -11.38
N ALA A 261 -10.77 14.40 -10.69
CA ALA A 261 -9.69 13.59 -11.27
C ALA A 261 -10.16 12.87 -12.54
N THR A 262 -11.39 12.35 -12.51
CA THR A 262 -12.02 11.67 -13.65
C THR A 262 -12.32 12.65 -14.78
N ALA A 263 -13.00 13.77 -14.50
CA ALA A 263 -13.38 14.76 -15.50
C ALA A 263 -12.17 15.38 -16.21
N LEU A 264 -11.07 15.61 -15.47
CA LEU A 264 -9.83 16.16 -16.01
C LEU A 264 -8.89 15.12 -16.62
N GLY A 265 -9.26 13.83 -16.58
CA GLY A 265 -8.44 12.74 -17.10
C GLY A 265 -7.13 12.53 -16.34
N ARG A 266 -7.08 12.85 -15.04
CA ARG A 266 -5.90 12.75 -14.18
C ARG A 266 -5.75 11.32 -13.63
N ASP A 267 -5.24 10.39 -14.44
CA ASP A 267 -5.10 8.96 -14.10
C ASP A 267 -4.34 8.73 -12.78
N ALA A 268 -3.22 9.41 -12.58
CA ALA A 268 -2.42 9.26 -11.37
C ALA A 268 -3.16 9.75 -10.11
N SER A 269 -3.88 10.88 -10.19
CA SER A 269 -4.70 11.39 -9.08
C SER A 269 -5.88 10.46 -8.79
N LEU A 270 -6.53 9.91 -9.82
CA LEU A 270 -7.61 8.94 -9.67
C LEU A 270 -7.13 7.69 -8.92
N LYS A 271 -6.02 7.10 -9.37
CA LYS A 271 -5.41 5.92 -8.71
C LYS A 271 -5.03 6.19 -7.26
N LEU A 272 -4.44 7.36 -6.99
CA LEU A 272 -4.11 7.77 -5.64
C LEU A 272 -5.36 7.87 -4.75
N LEU A 273 -6.42 8.53 -5.23
CA LEU A 273 -7.67 8.68 -4.51
C LEU A 273 -8.36 7.33 -4.25
N VAL A 274 -8.41 6.45 -5.26
CA VAL A 274 -8.92 5.08 -5.10
C VAL A 274 -8.10 4.31 -4.06
N LYS A 275 -6.76 4.39 -4.12
CA LYS A 275 -5.88 3.75 -3.14
C LYS A 275 -6.13 4.25 -1.71
N GLN A 276 -6.49 5.52 -1.58
CA GLN A 276 -6.83 6.13 -0.29
C GLN A 276 -8.29 5.90 0.13
N GLY A 277 -9.06 5.16 -0.67
CA GLY A 277 -10.43 4.74 -0.34
C GLY A 277 -11.49 5.81 -0.62
N ALA A 278 -11.26 6.71 -1.57
CA ALA A 278 -12.30 7.58 -2.09
C ALA A 278 -13.42 6.75 -2.75
N SER A 279 -14.66 7.15 -2.53
CA SER A 279 -15.83 6.38 -2.98
C SER A 279 -16.11 6.57 -4.47
N PRO A 280 -16.03 5.52 -5.30
CA PRO A 280 -16.43 5.61 -6.71
C PRO A 280 -17.95 5.71 -6.89
N GLU A 281 -18.73 5.49 -5.82
CA GLU A 281 -20.18 5.59 -5.81
C GLU A 281 -20.70 6.96 -5.32
N ALA A 282 -19.79 7.87 -4.93
CA ALA A 282 -20.15 9.22 -4.54
C ALA A 282 -20.94 9.90 -5.68
N ARG A 283 -21.99 10.65 -5.34
CA ARG A 283 -22.80 11.37 -6.34
C ARG A 283 -22.47 12.85 -6.29
N ALA A 284 -22.20 13.46 -7.42
CA ALA A 284 -22.07 14.91 -7.56
C ALA A 284 -23.42 15.62 -7.43
N ALA A 285 -23.45 16.96 -7.51
CA ALA A 285 -24.69 17.73 -7.41
C ALA A 285 -25.71 17.39 -8.52
N ASP A 286 -25.25 17.00 -9.70
CA ASP A 286 -26.06 16.55 -10.83
C ASP A 286 -26.48 15.05 -10.73
N GLY A 287 -26.09 14.36 -9.64
CA GLY A 287 -26.38 12.95 -9.40
C GLY A 287 -25.44 11.96 -10.09
N GLN A 288 -24.47 12.43 -10.89
CA GLN A 288 -23.51 11.55 -11.54
C GLN A 288 -22.50 10.97 -10.54
N THR A 289 -22.04 9.76 -10.82
CA THR A 289 -20.90 9.15 -10.11
C THR A 289 -19.61 9.36 -10.89
N PRO A 290 -18.42 9.23 -10.27
CA PRO A 290 -17.15 9.24 -11.00
C PRO A 290 -17.12 8.28 -12.20
N LEU A 291 -17.70 7.08 -12.05
CA LEU A 291 -17.87 6.13 -13.14
C LEU A 291 -18.75 6.69 -14.26
N GLY A 292 -19.87 7.33 -13.91
CA GLY A 292 -20.77 7.99 -14.87
C GLY A 292 -20.05 9.09 -15.64
N VAL A 293 -19.25 9.91 -14.96
CA VAL A 293 -18.39 10.93 -15.59
C VAL A 293 -17.40 10.31 -16.55
N ALA A 294 -16.68 9.24 -16.17
CA ALA A 294 -15.72 8.56 -17.04
C ALA A 294 -16.37 8.06 -18.34
N LEU A 295 -17.55 7.46 -18.22
CA LEU A 295 -18.32 6.93 -19.36
C LEU A 295 -18.85 8.07 -20.26
N SER A 296 -19.30 9.17 -19.67
CA SER A 296 -19.83 10.34 -20.44
C SER A 296 -18.77 11.01 -21.29
N ILE A 297 -17.51 11.05 -20.82
CA ILE A 297 -16.36 11.60 -21.57
C ILE A 297 -15.66 10.55 -22.46
N GLY A 298 -16.17 9.30 -22.50
CA GLY A 298 -15.64 8.22 -23.33
C GLY A 298 -14.33 7.59 -22.84
N ARG A 299 -13.89 7.88 -21.61
CA ARG A 299 -12.64 7.38 -21.02
C ARG A 299 -12.87 6.03 -20.32
N ARG A 300 -12.90 4.95 -21.14
CA ARG A 300 -13.07 3.57 -20.64
C ARG A 300 -11.91 3.10 -19.78
N ASP A 301 -10.71 3.60 -20.02
CA ASP A 301 -9.53 3.36 -19.22
C ASP A 301 -9.70 3.83 -17.77
N LEU A 302 -10.30 5.01 -17.56
CA LEU A 302 -10.60 5.53 -16.22
C LEU A 302 -11.81 4.81 -15.62
N ALA A 303 -12.84 4.47 -16.43
CA ALA A 303 -14.01 3.74 -15.98
C ALA A 303 -13.65 2.38 -15.39
N ASP A 304 -12.66 1.69 -15.96
CA ASP A 304 -12.16 0.42 -15.44
C ASP A 304 -11.67 0.54 -13.98
N TRP A 305 -11.00 1.64 -13.63
CA TRP A 305 -10.52 1.87 -12.26
C TRP A 305 -11.62 2.20 -11.24
N LEU A 306 -12.81 2.53 -11.70
CA LEU A 306 -13.94 2.95 -10.88
C LEU A 306 -15.01 1.86 -10.72
N ASP A 307 -14.91 0.75 -11.45
CA ASP A 307 -15.89 -0.34 -11.44
C ASP A 307 -15.50 -1.46 -10.44
N TRP A 308 -16.05 -1.39 -9.22
CA TRP A 308 -15.79 -2.30 -8.11
C TRP A 308 -17.07 -3.06 -7.71
N ARG A 309 -17.62 -3.90 -8.61
CA ARG A 309 -18.95 -4.50 -8.44
C ARG A 309 -18.98 -5.74 -7.57
N ILE A 310 -17.99 -6.63 -7.70
CA ILE A 310 -17.98 -7.93 -7.00
C ILE A 310 -17.35 -7.74 -5.63
N TRP A 311 -16.12 -7.23 -5.60
CA TRP A 311 -15.47 -6.84 -4.37
C TRP A 311 -15.62 -5.33 -4.16
N SER A 312 -16.34 -4.94 -3.11
CA SER A 312 -16.60 -3.53 -2.82
C SER A 312 -15.35 -2.82 -2.28
N LEU A 313 -14.97 -1.71 -2.90
CA LEU A 313 -13.86 -0.89 -2.44
C LEU A 313 -14.09 -0.38 -1.02
N PRO A 314 -13.20 -0.64 -0.05
CA PRO A 314 -13.37 -0.17 1.32
C PRO A 314 -13.18 1.35 1.41
N ARG A 315 -14.01 2.02 2.23
CA ARG A 315 -13.93 3.47 2.48
C ARG A 315 -12.78 3.84 3.44
N ARG A 316 -11.62 3.30 3.22
CA ARG A 316 -10.37 3.53 3.95
C ARG A 316 -9.20 3.33 3.01
N THR A 317 -8.02 3.77 3.43
CA THR A 317 -6.77 3.44 2.72
C THR A 317 -6.65 1.93 2.52
N LEU A 318 -6.33 1.52 1.30
CA LEU A 318 -6.13 0.12 0.93
C LEU A 318 -4.93 -0.47 1.69
N ARG A 319 -5.07 -1.72 2.09
CA ARG A 319 -4.07 -2.49 2.82
C ARG A 319 -3.66 -3.72 2.03
N GLU A 320 -2.53 -4.28 2.35
CA GLU A 320 -2.06 -5.53 1.73
C GLU A 320 -3.10 -6.66 1.83
N ALA A 321 -3.78 -6.79 2.98
CA ALA A 321 -4.82 -7.79 3.20
C ALA A 321 -6.06 -7.66 2.27
N ASP A 322 -6.20 -6.54 1.56
CA ASP A 322 -7.31 -6.36 0.60
C ASP A 322 -7.12 -7.21 -0.65
N VAL A 323 -5.86 -7.56 -1.01
CA VAL A 323 -5.58 -8.45 -2.16
C VAL A 323 -6.09 -9.87 -1.92
N PRO A 324 -5.77 -10.56 -0.81
CA PRO A 324 -6.39 -11.85 -0.49
C PRO A 324 -7.91 -11.76 -0.30
N ALA A 325 -8.43 -10.65 0.24
CA ALA A 325 -9.87 -10.47 0.41
C ALA A 325 -10.62 -10.40 -0.93
N ALA A 326 -10.09 -9.67 -1.91
CA ALA A 326 -10.62 -9.63 -3.27
C ALA A 326 -10.49 -10.99 -3.98
N ALA A 327 -9.37 -11.68 -3.80
CA ALA A 327 -9.14 -12.99 -4.37
C ALA A 327 -10.13 -14.06 -3.86
N MET A 328 -10.54 -13.95 -2.59
CA MET A 328 -11.51 -14.85 -1.98
C MET A 328 -12.92 -14.70 -2.59
N THR A 329 -13.27 -13.52 -3.10
CA THR A 329 -14.56 -13.29 -3.79
C THR A 329 -14.55 -13.70 -5.26
N GLY A 330 -13.37 -14.04 -5.80
CA GLY A 330 -13.22 -14.41 -7.22
C GLY A 330 -13.17 -13.21 -8.18
N ASP A 331 -13.03 -11.99 -7.66
CA ASP A 331 -12.98 -10.78 -8.47
C ASP A 331 -11.59 -10.57 -9.08
N THR A 332 -11.39 -11.08 -10.29
CA THR A 332 -10.11 -10.96 -11.02
C THR A 332 -9.76 -9.51 -11.32
N ASP A 333 -10.77 -8.68 -11.64
CA ASP A 333 -10.54 -7.27 -11.96
C ASP A 333 -10.14 -6.46 -10.73
N ALA A 334 -10.78 -6.72 -9.59
CA ALA A 334 -10.38 -6.11 -8.33
C ALA A 334 -8.93 -6.49 -7.95
N VAL A 335 -8.58 -7.78 -8.03
CA VAL A 335 -7.22 -8.26 -7.76
C VAL A 335 -6.21 -7.57 -8.70
N ARG A 336 -6.51 -7.50 -10.01
CA ARG A 336 -5.66 -6.80 -10.98
C ARG A 336 -5.44 -5.34 -10.59
N ARG A 337 -6.51 -4.60 -10.32
CA ARG A 337 -6.45 -3.18 -9.92
C ARG A 337 -5.65 -2.97 -8.64
N LEU A 338 -5.85 -3.81 -7.63
CA LEU A 338 -5.11 -3.72 -6.36
C LEU A 338 -3.60 -3.90 -6.57
N ILE A 339 -3.20 -4.88 -7.37
CA ILE A 339 -1.78 -5.10 -7.72
C ILE A 339 -1.23 -3.92 -8.54
N ASP A 340 -2.00 -3.41 -9.50
CA ASP A 340 -1.60 -2.27 -10.34
C ASP A 340 -1.54 -0.95 -9.55
N LEU A 341 -2.23 -0.83 -8.41
CA LEU A 341 -2.08 0.25 -7.43
C LEU A 341 -0.82 0.11 -6.55
N GLY A 342 -0.02 -0.94 -6.78
CA GLY A 342 1.25 -1.18 -6.10
C GLY A 342 1.12 -1.97 -4.80
N LEU A 343 0.03 -2.71 -4.59
CA LEU A 343 -0.05 -3.68 -3.49
C LEU A 343 0.71 -4.97 -3.88
N PRO A 344 1.42 -5.61 -2.95
CA PRO A 344 2.19 -6.82 -3.24
C PRO A 344 1.31 -7.97 -3.72
N VAL A 345 1.76 -8.69 -4.76
CA VAL A 345 1.04 -9.86 -5.30
C VAL A 345 0.92 -10.98 -4.25
N ASP A 346 1.96 -11.14 -3.41
CA ASP A 346 2.03 -12.11 -2.33
C ASP A 346 1.64 -11.51 -0.96
N ALA A 347 0.86 -10.45 -0.96
CA ALA A 347 0.27 -9.89 0.25
C ALA A 347 -0.51 -10.95 1.03
N VAL A 348 -0.44 -10.89 2.36
CA VAL A 348 -1.08 -11.87 3.24
C VAL A 348 -2.17 -11.22 4.11
N ASP A 349 -3.17 -12.00 4.45
CA ASP A 349 -4.16 -11.65 5.46
C ASP A 349 -3.68 -11.99 6.89
N ALA A 350 -4.56 -11.81 7.88
CA ALA A 350 -4.27 -12.08 9.29
C ALA A 350 -3.94 -13.55 9.59
N GLN A 351 -4.38 -14.49 8.73
CA GLN A 351 -4.07 -15.91 8.83
C GLN A 351 -2.79 -16.29 8.07
N GLY A 352 -2.09 -15.33 7.47
CA GLY A 352 -0.92 -15.55 6.63
C GLY A 352 -1.26 -16.13 5.25
N CYS A 353 -2.54 -16.12 4.85
CA CYS A 353 -2.98 -16.63 3.55
C CYS A 353 -2.72 -15.60 2.45
N THR A 354 -2.07 -16.03 1.37
CA THR A 354 -1.90 -15.21 0.15
C THR A 354 -3.19 -15.15 -0.67
N ALA A 355 -3.25 -14.20 -1.59
CA ALA A 355 -4.31 -14.12 -2.58
C ALA A 355 -4.41 -15.43 -3.40
N LEU A 356 -3.28 -16.03 -3.77
CA LEU A 356 -3.22 -17.28 -4.52
C LEU A 356 -3.83 -18.43 -3.72
N LEU A 357 -3.53 -18.52 -2.42
CA LEU A 357 -4.11 -19.54 -1.54
C LEU A 357 -5.61 -19.37 -1.40
N ARG A 358 -6.08 -18.13 -1.20
CA ARG A 358 -7.52 -17.83 -1.08
C ARG A 358 -8.29 -18.14 -2.36
N ALA A 359 -7.73 -17.75 -3.50
CA ALA A 359 -8.32 -18.06 -4.81
C ALA A 359 -8.34 -19.56 -5.09
N ALA A 360 -7.27 -20.29 -4.75
CA ALA A 360 -7.19 -21.73 -4.91
C ALA A 360 -8.22 -22.47 -4.05
N GLY A 361 -8.37 -22.07 -2.79
CA GLY A 361 -9.39 -22.61 -1.89
C GLY A 361 -10.83 -22.22 -2.29
N GLY A 362 -11.02 -21.02 -2.87
CA GLY A 362 -12.32 -20.55 -3.37
C GLY A 362 -12.74 -21.15 -4.72
N GLY A 363 -11.85 -21.85 -5.43
CA GLY A 363 -12.15 -22.41 -6.75
C GLY A 363 -12.11 -21.38 -7.89
N HIS A 364 -11.44 -20.25 -7.69
CA HIS A 364 -11.42 -19.12 -8.62
C HIS A 364 -10.27 -19.24 -9.64
N LEU A 365 -10.42 -20.11 -10.62
CA LEU A 365 -9.37 -20.40 -11.63
C LEU A 365 -8.87 -19.13 -12.35
N GLY A 366 -9.76 -18.20 -12.70
CA GLY A 366 -9.39 -16.94 -13.37
C GLY A 366 -8.46 -16.07 -12.52
N VAL A 367 -8.74 -15.98 -11.20
CA VAL A 367 -7.88 -15.26 -10.25
C VAL A 367 -6.53 -15.97 -10.08
N VAL A 368 -6.54 -17.31 -9.95
CA VAL A 368 -5.33 -18.12 -9.85
C VAL A 368 -4.44 -17.90 -11.07
N ALA A 369 -4.98 -18.02 -12.27
CA ALA A 369 -4.22 -17.81 -13.51
C ALA A 369 -3.65 -16.39 -13.59
N HIS A 370 -4.45 -15.37 -13.21
CA HIS A 370 -3.97 -13.99 -13.18
C HIS A 370 -2.82 -13.80 -12.20
N LEU A 371 -2.95 -14.31 -10.97
CA LEU A 371 -1.92 -14.19 -9.93
C LEU A 371 -0.61 -14.89 -10.32
N LEU A 372 -0.69 -16.11 -10.88
CA LEU A 372 0.48 -16.85 -11.36
C LEU A 372 1.18 -16.09 -12.51
N ASN A 373 0.43 -15.51 -13.44
CA ASN A 373 0.98 -14.68 -14.52
C ASN A 373 1.65 -13.39 -13.99
N ARG A 374 1.24 -12.91 -12.82
CA ARG A 374 1.85 -11.76 -12.13
C ARG A 374 3.03 -12.15 -11.23
N GLY A 375 3.41 -13.43 -11.22
CA GLY A 375 4.54 -13.94 -10.46
C GLY A 375 4.25 -14.22 -8.99
N ALA A 376 2.99 -14.54 -8.65
CA ALA A 376 2.65 -15.02 -7.30
C ALA A 376 3.40 -16.31 -6.96
N ASP A 377 3.91 -16.39 -5.74
CA ASP A 377 4.65 -17.56 -5.26
C ASP A 377 3.69 -18.72 -4.91
N PRO A 378 3.69 -19.84 -5.68
CA PRO A 378 2.84 -20.98 -5.40
C PRO A 378 3.29 -21.81 -4.17
N GLN A 379 4.47 -21.49 -3.60
CA GLN A 379 5.04 -22.21 -2.45
C GLN A 379 4.61 -21.62 -1.11
N ARG A 380 4.18 -20.36 -1.09
CA ARG A 380 3.97 -19.63 0.14
C ARG A 380 2.85 -20.22 0.97
N ALA A 381 3.22 -20.78 2.13
CA ALA A 381 2.29 -21.38 3.08
C ALA A 381 1.67 -20.32 4.01
N ALA A 382 0.43 -20.56 4.43
CA ALA A 382 -0.24 -19.83 5.50
C ALA A 382 0.32 -20.20 6.88
N ASN A 383 -0.09 -19.48 7.93
CA ASN A 383 0.29 -19.77 9.32
C ASN A 383 -0.13 -21.17 9.78
N SER A 384 -1.14 -21.75 9.15
CA SER A 384 -1.58 -23.14 9.37
C SER A 384 -0.70 -24.18 8.67
N GLY A 385 0.28 -23.78 7.87
CA GLY A 385 1.06 -24.66 7.00
C GLY A 385 0.39 -25.01 5.68
N ALA A 386 -0.85 -24.57 5.42
CA ALA A 386 -1.54 -24.82 4.17
C ALA A 386 -0.90 -24.04 3.00
N THR A 387 -0.73 -24.70 1.86
CA THR A 387 -0.25 -24.11 0.61
C THR A 387 -1.40 -23.92 -0.38
N PRO A 388 -1.24 -23.10 -1.43
CA PRO A 388 -2.23 -23.01 -2.50
C PRO A 388 -2.62 -24.38 -3.09
N LEU A 389 -1.64 -25.27 -3.27
CA LEU A 389 -1.86 -26.63 -3.78
C LEU A 389 -2.71 -27.46 -2.81
N SER A 390 -2.39 -27.46 -1.50
CA SER A 390 -3.17 -28.19 -0.50
C SER A 390 -4.60 -27.66 -0.36
N ALA A 391 -4.78 -26.35 -0.47
CA ALA A 391 -6.10 -25.71 -0.46
C ALA A 391 -6.94 -26.15 -1.68
N ALA A 392 -6.35 -26.14 -2.88
CA ALA A 392 -7.01 -26.62 -4.09
C ALA A 392 -7.44 -28.08 -4.00
N VAL A 393 -6.58 -28.95 -3.45
CA VAL A 393 -6.90 -30.38 -3.22
C VAL A 393 -8.02 -30.52 -2.21
N SER A 394 -7.95 -29.84 -1.06
CA SER A 394 -8.99 -29.90 -0.02
C SER A 394 -10.37 -29.51 -0.55
N MET A 395 -10.40 -28.55 -1.48
CA MET A 395 -11.63 -28.06 -2.09
C MET A 395 -11.96 -28.76 -3.43
N ARG A 396 -11.22 -29.82 -3.80
CA ARG A 396 -11.45 -30.67 -4.99
C ARG A 396 -11.37 -29.91 -6.32
N GLN A 397 -10.51 -28.90 -6.42
CA GLN A 397 -10.36 -28.03 -7.58
C GLN A 397 -9.34 -28.58 -8.58
N THR A 398 -9.73 -29.56 -9.38
CA THR A 398 -8.83 -30.31 -10.27
C THR A 398 -8.06 -29.44 -11.29
N GLU A 399 -8.74 -28.42 -11.85
CA GLU A 399 -8.12 -27.50 -12.82
C GLU A 399 -7.10 -26.57 -12.17
N ILE A 400 -7.41 -26.10 -10.95
CA ILE A 400 -6.48 -25.27 -10.18
C ILE A 400 -5.27 -26.08 -9.74
N VAL A 401 -5.46 -27.33 -9.32
CA VAL A 401 -4.35 -28.25 -9.03
C VAL A 401 -3.42 -28.35 -10.25
N ALA A 402 -3.98 -28.56 -11.45
CA ALA A 402 -3.19 -28.62 -12.68
C ALA A 402 -2.41 -27.31 -12.96
N ALA A 403 -3.06 -26.16 -12.80
CA ALA A 403 -2.44 -24.86 -13.00
C ALA A 403 -1.30 -24.61 -12.00
N LEU A 404 -1.48 -24.96 -10.72
CA LEU A 404 -0.46 -24.82 -9.69
C LEU A 404 0.73 -25.75 -9.92
N LEU A 405 0.50 -27.00 -10.33
CA LEU A 405 1.57 -27.94 -10.68
C LEU A 405 2.40 -27.46 -11.89
N GLN A 406 1.72 -26.91 -12.92
CA GLN A 406 2.40 -26.29 -14.06
C GLN A 406 3.23 -25.07 -13.67
N ALA A 407 2.78 -24.32 -12.66
CA ALA A 407 3.53 -23.19 -12.10
C ALA A 407 4.66 -23.61 -11.14
N GLY A 408 4.91 -24.93 -10.97
CA GLY A 408 5.99 -25.46 -10.15
C GLY A 408 5.68 -25.48 -8.65
N ALA A 409 4.40 -25.61 -8.26
CA ALA A 409 4.05 -25.77 -6.84
C ALA A 409 4.74 -26.98 -6.23
N GLN A 410 5.27 -26.82 -5.00
CA GLN A 410 5.99 -27.88 -4.31
C GLN A 410 5.03 -29.00 -3.86
N ILE A 411 5.21 -30.19 -4.45
CA ILE A 411 4.34 -31.34 -4.22
C ILE A 411 4.61 -31.97 -2.86
N GLU A 412 5.89 -32.03 -2.45
CA GLU A 412 6.32 -32.67 -1.20
C GLU A 412 6.30 -31.76 0.03
N HIS A 413 5.58 -30.62 -0.07
CA HIS A 413 5.40 -29.78 1.12
C HIS A 413 4.66 -30.56 2.21
N ARG A 414 5.23 -30.50 3.44
CA ARG A 414 4.66 -31.18 4.61
C ARG A 414 3.66 -30.27 5.33
N LEU A 415 2.42 -30.69 5.33
CA LEU A 415 1.36 -30.11 6.15
C LEU A 415 1.53 -30.50 7.63
N PRO A 416 0.81 -29.86 8.58
CA PRO A 416 0.80 -30.29 9.97
C PRO A 416 0.54 -31.80 10.08
N GLY A 417 1.31 -32.48 10.95
CA GLY A 417 1.28 -33.95 11.06
C GLY A 417 2.18 -34.68 10.05
N GLY A 418 2.92 -33.93 9.20
CA GLY A 418 3.80 -34.53 8.19
C GLY A 418 3.07 -34.99 6.92
N VAL A 419 1.79 -34.67 6.79
CA VAL A 419 0.91 -35.10 5.69
C VAL A 419 1.32 -34.45 4.38
N THR A 420 1.50 -35.21 3.30
CA THR A 420 1.73 -34.71 1.94
C THR A 420 0.40 -34.41 1.25
N VAL A 421 0.47 -33.61 0.18
CA VAL A 421 -0.72 -33.29 -0.64
C VAL A 421 -1.29 -34.58 -1.29
N LEU A 422 -0.44 -35.55 -1.63
CA LEU A 422 -0.86 -36.84 -2.14
C LEU A 422 -1.67 -37.64 -1.09
N MET A 423 -1.21 -37.68 0.16
CA MET A 423 -1.95 -38.31 1.26
C MET A 423 -3.30 -37.64 1.49
N LEU A 424 -3.34 -36.29 1.43
CA LEU A 424 -4.56 -35.53 1.56
C LEU A 424 -5.57 -35.89 0.45
N ALA A 425 -5.11 -35.99 -0.79
CA ALA A 425 -5.93 -36.38 -1.93
C ALA A 425 -6.48 -37.81 -1.78
N CYS A 426 -5.66 -38.72 -1.26
CA CYS A 426 -6.05 -40.09 -0.96
C CYS A 426 -7.11 -40.15 0.15
N ALA A 427 -6.91 -39.46 1.24
CA ALA A 427 -7.86 -39.37 2.37
C ALA A 427 -9.21 -38.78 1.98
N LEU A 428 -9.25 -37.88 0.98
CA LEU A 428 -10.46 -37.31 0.43
C LEU A 428 -11.09 -38.13 -0.70
N GLY A 429 -10.44 -39.23 -1.10
CA GLY A 429 -10.89 -40.11 -2.16
C GLY A 429 -10.93 -39.44 -3.53
N LEU A 430 -9.86 -38.82 -3.99
CA LEU A 430 -9.80 -38.00 -5.21
C LEU A 430 -8.88 -38.65 -6.27
N PRO A 431 -9.30 -39.75 -6.95
CA PRO A 431 -8.45 -40.50 -7.87
C PRO A 431 -7.89 -39.65 -9.02
N ASP A 432 -8.67 -38.72 -9.58
CA ASP A 432 -8.21 -37.85 -10.66
C ASP A 432 -7.06 -36.92 -10.21
N ILE A 433 -7.15 -36.39 -9.00
CA ILE A 433 -6.11 -35.53 -8.42
C ILE A 433 -4.88 -36.38 -8.04
N VAL A 434 -5.10 -37.57 -7.47
CA VAL A 434 -4.00 -38.52 -7.17
C VAL A 434 -3.23 -38.88 -8.43
N ALA A 435 -3.92 -39.22 -9.53
CA ALA A 435 -3.28 -39.52 -10.80
C ALA A 435 -2.43 -38.32 -11.32
N ARG A 436 -2.95 -37.08 -11.20
CA ARG A 436 -2.21 -35.89 -11.59
C ARG A 436 -0.96 -35.64 -10.72
N LEU A 437 -1.10 -35.80 -9.39
CA LEU A 437 0.03 -35.66 -8.45
C LEU A 437 1.12 -36.67 -8.73
N LEU A 438 0.76 -37.94 -8.96
CA LEU A 438 1.71 -39.00 -9.32
C LEU A 438 2.38 -38.76 -10.68
N THR A 439 1.61 -38.26 -11.67
CA THR A 439 2.19 -37.85 -12.97
C THR A 439 3.19 -36.68 -12.81
N ALA A 440 2.96 -35.84 -11.82
CA ALA A 440 3.89 -34.77 -11.45
C ALA A 440 5.00 -35.20 -10.50
N ALA A 441 5.22 -36.51 -10.37
CA ALA A 441 6.26 -37.18 -9.58
C ALA A 441 6.12 -37.04 -8.05
N ALA A 442 4.87 -37.01 -7.54
CA ALA A 442 4.63 -37.13 -6.10
C ALA A 442 5.15 -38.49 -5.56
N ASP A 443 5.77 -38.47 -4.39
CA ASP A 443 6.32 -39.65 -3.75
C ASP A 443 5.20 -40.51 -3.16
N VAL A 444 4.99 -41.70 -3.77
CA VAL A 444 3.98 -42.69 -3.35
C VAL A 444 4.35 -43.39 -2.04
N HIS A 445 5.65 -43.34 -1.65
CA HIS A 445 6.17 -43.95 -0.43
C HIS A 445 6.35 -42.93 0.73
N ALA A 446 6.09 -41.67 0.51
CA ALA A 446 6.15 -40.65 1.56
C ALA A 446 5.29 -41.06 2.76
N THR A 447 5.78 -40.86 3.99
CA THR A 447 5.04 -41.17 5.21
C THR A 447 4.81 -39.91 6.05
N ASP A 448 3.71 -39.89 6.79
CA ASP A 448 3.40 -38.85 7.78
C ASP A 448 4.06 -39.14 9.15
N ASN A 449 3.78 -38.32 10.17
CA ASN A 449 4.32 -38.52 11.53
C ASN A 449 3.80 -39.79 12.23
N GLN A 450 2.79 -40.48 11.67
CA GLN A 450 2.27 -41.75 12.13
C GLN A 450 2.72 -42.94 11.23
N GLU A 451 3.70 -42.67 10.35
CA GLU A 451 4.20 -43.64 9.37
C GLU A 451 3.14 -44.08 8.34
N LEU A 452 2.04 -43.32 8.20
CA LEU A 452 1.02 -43.58 7.19
C LEU A 452 1.51 -43.17 5.81
N ALA A 453 1.49 -44.07 4.86
CA ALA A 453 1.73 -43.78 3.43
C ALA A 453 0.41 -43.41 2.70
N PRO A 454 0.45 -42.90 1.46
CA PRO A 454 -0.74 -42.58 0.68
C PRO A 454 -1.75 -43.72 0.58
N LEU A 455 -1.28 -44.98 0.44
CA LEU A 455 -2.17 -46.13 0.37
C LEU A 455 -2.94 -46.38 1.68
N HIS A 456 -2.32 -46.10 2.83
CA HIS A 456 -3.01 -46.11 4.13
C HIS A 456 -4.13 -45.06 4.20
N CYS A 457 -3.87 -43.84 3.68
CA CYS A 457 -4.88 -42.78 3.62
C CYS A 457 -6.05 -43.17 2.71
N ALA A 458 -5.76 -43.82 1.57
CA ALA A 458 -6.77 -44.37 0.67
C ALA A 458 -7.60 -45.49 1.33
N ALA A 459 -6.94 -46.37 2.11
CA ALA A 459 -7.61 -47.42 2.85
C ALA A 459 -8.51 -46.89 3.98
N LEU A 460 -8.07 -45.84 4.70
CA LEU A 460 -8.89 -45.13 5.68
C LEU A 460 -10.15 -44.53 5.06
N TYR A 461 -10.00 -43.87 3.89
CA TYR A 461 -11.15 -43.41 3.11
C TYR A 461 -12.07 -44.55 2.71
N GLY A 462 -11.47 -45.71 2.27
CA GLY A 462 -12.17 -46.87 1.75
C GLY A 462 -13.17 -47.48 2.72
N PHE A 463 -12.88 -47.51 4.03
CA PHE A 463 -13.78 -48.05 5.04
C PHE A 463 -15.13 -47.30 5.11
N THR A 464 -15.13 -45.98 4.89
CA THR A 464 -16.35 -45.12 4.93
C THR A 464 -16.87 -44.78 3.53
N ALA A 465 -16.19 -45.23 2.48
CA ALA A 465 -16.58 -44.93 1.09
C ALA A 465 -17.90 -45.59 0.73
N ARG A 466 -18.68 -44.93 -0.13
CA ARG A 466 -19.96 -45.40 -0.66
C ARG A 466 -19.95 -45.61 -2.18
N ASP A 467 -18.85 -45.29 -2.82
CA ASP A 467 -18.64 -45.42 -4.26
C ASP A 467 -17.51 -46.44 -4.52
N LYS A 468 -17.90 -47.62 -4.94
CA LYS A 468 -17.00 -48.73 -5.26
C LYS A 468 -16.00 -48.36 -6.37
N ASN A 469 -16.51 -47.74 -7.46
CA ASN A 469 -15.65 -47.42 -8.61
C ASN A 469 -14.59 -46.39 -8.25
N ARG A 470 -14.96 -45.44 -7.42
CA ARG A 470 -14.04 -44.40 -6.94
C ARG A 470 -12.96 -44.99 -6.03
N LEU A 471 -13.33 -45.89 -5.12
CA LEU A 471 -12.35 -46.58 -4.27
C LEU A 471 -11.38 -47.42 -5.10
N LEU A 472 -11.91 -48.23 -6.04
CA LEU A 472 -11.08 -49.07 -6.90
C LEU A 472 -10.12 -48.25 -7.76
N ALA A 473 -10.61 -47.18 -8.40
CA ALA A 473 -9.77 -46.26 -9.17
C ALA A 473 -8.64 -45.67 -8.32
N LEU A 474 -8.93 -45.30 -7.05
CA LEU A 474 -7.94 -44.79 -6.13
C LEU A 474 -6.86 -45.82 -5.78
N LEU A 475 -7.26 -47.05 -5.41
CA LEU A 475 -6.36 -48.14 -5.09
C LEU A 475 -5.50 -48.53 -6.30
N ASP A 476 -6.13 -48.72 -7.47
CA ASP A 476 -5.43 -49.03 -8.72
C ASP A 476 -4.38 -47.99 -9.08
N THR A 477 -4.74 -46.72 -8.97
CA THR A 477 -3.81 -45.62 -9.31
C THR A 477 -2.56 -45.65 -8.41
N LEU A 478 -2.72 -45.94 -7.11
CA LEU A 478 -1.62 -46.02 -6.15
C LEU A 478 -0.78 -47.28 -6.33
N LEU A 479 -1.42 -48.45 -6.49
CA LEU A 479 -0.74 -49.74 -6.68
C LEU A 479 0.03 -49.75 -8.00
N LEU A 480 -0.54 -49.25 -9.08
CA LEU A 480 0.17 -49.09 -10.37
C LEU A 480 1.36 -48.12 -10.29
N ALA A 481 1.31 -47.13 -9.39
CA ALA A 481 2.44 -46.24 -9.11
C ALA A 481 3.50 -46.87 -8.20
N GLY A 482 3.31 -48.12 -7.74
CA GLY A 482 4.26 -48.86 -6.92
C GLY A 482 4.08 -48.69 -5.41
N ALA A 483 2.89 -48.28 -4.94
CA ALA A 483 2.60 -48.21 -3.50
C ALA A 483 2.76 -49.61 -2.88
N ASP A 484 3.44 -49.70 -1.72
CA ASP A 484 3.63 -50.97 -0.99
C ASP A 484 2.36 -51.32 -0.20
N PRO A 485 1.65 -52.42 -0.59
CA PRO A 485 0.41 -52.82 0.08
C PRO A 485 0.66 -53.50 1.45
N GLU A 486 1.90 -53.87 1.76
CA GLU A 486 2.28 -54.50 3.02
C GLU A 486 2.96 -53.56 4.01
N HIS A 487 3.21 -52.32 3.62
CA HIS A 487 3.82 -51.34 4.50
C HIS A 487 3.06 -51.22 5.83
N LEU A 488 3.81 -51.28 6.95
CA LEU A 488 3.24 -51.16 8.29
C LEU A 488 3.43 -49.75 8.84
N ALA A 489 2.35 -49.07 9.08
CA ALA A 489 2.32 -47.77 9.76
C ALA A 489 2.42 -47.90 11.28
N GLY A 490 2.49 -46.76 11.98
CA GLY A 490 2.49 -46.73 13.43
C GLY A 490 1.32 -47.50 14.05
N GLY A 491 1.65 -48.36 15.01
CA GLY A 491 0.68 -49.29 15.58
C GLY A 491 0.57 -50.62 14.83
N ARG A 492 1.51 -50.89 13.93
CA ARG A 492 1.58 -52.12 13.10
C ARG A 492 0.34 -52.29 12.20
N VAL A 493 -0.18 -51.20 11.69
CA VAL A 493 -1.41 -51.19 10.91
C VAL A 493 -1.07 -51.17 9.42
N SER A 494 -1.48 -52.21 8.68
CA SER A 494 -1.35 -52.26 7.21
C SER A 494 -2.53 -51.58 6.52
N PRO A 495 -2.42 -51.23 5.20
CA PRO A 495 -3.54 -50.76 4.42
C PRO A 495 -4.77 -51.67 4.51
N LEU A 496 -4.58 -53.00 4.47
CA LEU A 496 -5.66 -53.95 4.62
C LEU A 496 -6.40 -53.80 5.96
N LEU A 497 -5.70 -53.67 7.07
CA LEU A 497 -6.33 -53.51 8.39
C LEU A 497 -7.07 -52.18 8.49
N LEU A 498 -6.57 -51.11 7.89
CA LEU A 498 -7.26 -49.80 7.85
C LEU A 498 -8.54 -49.86 7.01
N LEU A 499 -8.49 -50.53 5.88
CA LEU A 499 -9.66 -50.74 5.02
C LEU A 499 -10.74 -51.58 5.73
N LEU A 500 -10.34 -52.44 6.66
CA LEU A 500 -11.25 -53.22 7.52
C LEU A 500 -11.67 -52.48 8.80
N GLY A 501 -11.31 -51.21 8.95
CA GLY A 501 -11.74 -50.38 10.06
C GLY A 501 -10.91 -50.44 11.33
N ALA A 502 -9.60 -50.77 11.26
CA ALA A 502 -8.71 -50.88 12.43
C ALA A 502 -8.68 -49.62 13.30
N ARG A 503 -8.90 -48.42 12.72
CA ARG A 503 -8.96 -47.13 13.42
C ARG A 503 -10.39 -46.58 13.54
N ALA A 504 -11.41 -47.30 13.04
CA ALA A 504 -12.79 -46.90 13.15
C ALA A 504 -13.40 -47.32 14.51
N GLU A 505 -14.32 -46.48 15.01
CA GLU A 505 -15.06 -46.86 16.20
C GLU A 505 -16.03 -48.02 15.89
N PRO A 506 -16.18 -48.97 16.82
CA PRO A 506 -17.12 -50.08 16.65
C PRO A 506 -18.55 -49.54 16.48
N GLY A 507 -19.20 -49.87 15.36
CA GLY A 507 -20.51 -49.40 14.98
C GLY A 507 -20.50 -48.25 13.95
N THR A 508 -19.32 -47.83 13.49
CA THR A 508 -19.21 -46.92 12.35
C THR A 508 -19.84 -47.54 11.11
N ALA A 509 -20.79 -46.84 10.50
CA ALA A 509 -21.47 -47.31 9.31
C ALA A 509 -20.50 -47.40 8.11
N CYS A 510 -20.38 -48.56 7.50
CA CYS A 510 -19.66 -48.79 6.25
C CYS A 510 -20.57 -49.51 5.23
N ASP A 511 -20.19 -49.44 3.97
CA ASP A 511 -20.82 -50.22 2.90
C ASP A 511 -19.96 -51.48 2.69
N GLU A 512 -20.46 -52.65 3.18
CA GLU A 512 -19.73 -53.88 3.12
C GLU A 512 -19.32 -54.29 1.68
N GLN A 513 -20.14 -53.99 0.68
CA GLN A 513 -19.83 -54.34 -0.71
C GLN A 513 -18.69 -53.47 -1.27
N VAL A 514 -18.63 -52.21 -0.86
CA VAL A 514 -17.54 -51.33 -1.23
C VAL A 514 -16.22 -51.73 -0.57
N VAL A 515 -16.26 -52.01 0.74
CA VAL A 515 -15.08 -52.50 1.49
C VAL A 515 -14.61 -53.83 0.93
N LEU A 516 -15.55 -54.75 0.64
CA LEU A 516 -15.25 -56.09 0.04
C LEU A 516 -14.49 -55.91 -1.29
N ALA A 517 -14.97 -55.04 -2.17
CA ALA A 517 -14.27 -54.81 -3.44
C ALA A 517 -12.86 -54.26 -3.26
N GLY A 518 -12.66 -53.34 -2.29
CA GLY A 518 -11.32 -52.84 -1.96
C GLY A 518 -10.41 -53.89 -1.37
N VAL A 519 -10.95 -54.80 -0.50
CA VAL A 519 -10.22 -55.95 0.05
C VAL A 519 -9.85 -56.94 -1.05
N GLU A 520 -10.78 -57.23 -1.98
CA GLU A 520 -10.47 -58.11 -3.12
C GLU A 520 -9.34 -57.55 -3.96
N ARG A 521 -9.36 -56.24 -4.22
CA ARG A 521 -8.30 -55.57 -4.97
C ARG A 521 -6.92 -55.68 -4.27
N LEU A 522 -6.87 -55.54 -2.94
CA LEU A 522 -5.63 -55.73 -2.18
C LEU A 522 -5.20 -57.20 -2.16
N LEU A 523 -6.13 -58.18 -2.09
CA LEU A 523 -5.83 -59.59 -2.15
C LEU A 523 -5.24 -60.01 -3.50
N ASP A 524 -5.58 -59.33 -4.60
CA ASP A 524 -4.97 -59.54 -5.91
C ASP A 524 -3.46 -59.19 -5.93
N GLU A 525 -2.99 -58.37 -4.98
CA GLU A 525 -1.57 -58.07 -4.74
C GLU A 525 -0.91 -59.07 -3.76
N GLU A 526 -1.56 -60.20 -3.45
CA GLU A 526 -1.05 -61.26 -2.58
C GLU A 526 -0.68 -60.82 -1.16
N VAL A 527 -1.37 -59.81 -0.60
CA VAL A 527 -1.09 -59.27 0.73
C VAL A 527 -1.28 -60.31 1.82
N SER A 528 -0.40 -60.30 2.83
CA SER A 528 -0.45 -61.21 3.95
C SER A 528 -1.70 -61.02 4.81
N LEU A 529 -2.40 -62.10 5.10
CA LEU A 529 -3.51 -62.15 6.05
C LEU A 529 -3.07 -62.39 7.51
N ASP A 530 -1.78 -62.64 7.73
CA ASP A 530 -1.19 -62.86 9.06
C ASP A 530 -0.77 -61.57 9.77
N VAL A 531 -1.20 -60.44 9.27
CA VAL A 531 -0.98 -59.14 9.90
C VAL A 531 -1.92 -58.92 11.10
N ALA A 532 -1.42 -58.18 12.12
CA ALA A 532 -2.25 -57.80 13.25
C ALA A 532 -1.79 -56.43 13.80
N ASP A 533 -2.75 -55.66 14.27
CA ASP A 533 -2.49 -54.39 14.96
C ASP A 533 -1.93 -54.62 16.38
N GLN A 534 -1.64 -53.53 17.12
CA GLN A 534 -1.10 -53.60 18.50
C GLN A 534 -2.04 -54.29 19.49
N ARG A 535 -3.34 -54.36 19.19
CA ARG A 535 -4.33 -55.10 20.00
C ARG A 535 -4.35 -56.61 19.67
N GLY A 536 -3.55 -57.04 18.70
CA GLY A 536 -3.58 -58.40 18.16
C GLY A 536 -4.72 -58.64 17.17
N PHE A 537 -5.43 -57.57 16.73
CA PHE A 537 -6.56 -57.74 15.81
C PHE A 537 -6.03 -57.95 14.39
N GLY A 538 -6.27 -59.12 13.85
CA GLY A 538 -6.09 -59.42 12.44
C GLY A 538 -7.33 -59.12 11.61
N PRO A 539 -7.28 -59.40 10.28
CA PRO A 539 -8.38 -59.08 9.34
C PRO A 539 -9.73 -59.63 9.78
N LEU A 540 -9.79 -60.91 10.24
CA LEU A 540 -11.02 -61.54 10.71
C LEU A 540 -11.56 -60.91 12.00
N HIS A 541 -10.71 -60.47 12.93
CA HIS A 541 -11.12 -59.81 14.14
C HIS A 541 -11.84 -58.48 13.82
N LEU A 542 -11.30 -57.70 12.86
CA LEU A 542 -11.87 -56.43 12.45
C LEU A 542 -13.20 -56.62 11.70
N ALA A 543 -13.26 -57.57 10.77
CA ALA A 543 -14.50 -57.90 10.08
C ALA A 543 -15.61 -58.38 11.05
N ALA A 544 -15.21 -59.17 12.08
CA ALA A 544 -16.12 -59.59 13.16
C ALA A 544 -16.53 -58.41 14.09
N LEU A 545 -15.62 -57.51 14.39
CA LEU A 545 -15.87 -56.31 15.21
C LEU A 545 -16.88 -55.37 14.59
N HIS A 546 -16.86 -55.22 13.28
CA HIS A 546 -17.75 -54.34 12.52
C HIS A 546 -19.01 -55.05 11.96
N GLY A 547 -19.11 -56.37 12.15
CA GLY A 547 -20.30 -57.11 11.75
C GLY A 547 -20.43 -57.33 10.24
N LEU A 548 -19.35 -57.72 9.55
CA LEU A 548 -19.25 -57.78 8.10
C LEU A 548 -19.20 -59.24 7.60
N PRO A 549 -20.37 -59.90 7.40
CA PRO A 549 -20.46 -61.33 7.11
C PRO A 549 -19.84 -61.71 5.74
N LEU A 550 -20.04 -60.91 4.70
CA LEU A 550 -19.47 -61.16 3.37
C LEU A 550 -17.95 -61.11 3.39
N LEU A 551 -17.40 -60.12 4.11
CA LEU A 551 -15.96 -60.00 4.30
C LEU A 551 -15.37 -61.16 5.10
N VAL A 552 -16.01 -61.60 6.20
CA VAL A 552 -15.57 -62.79 6.94
C VAL A 552 -15.52 -63.98 6.02
N GLN A 553 -16.59 -64.23 5.25
CA GLN A 553 -16.63 -65.36 4.30
C GLN A 553 -15.51 -65.25 3.24
N ARG A 554 -15.24 -64.06 2.71
CA ARG A 554 -14.20 -63.84 1.71
C ARG A 554 -12.79 -64.08 2.28
N LEU A 555 -12.52 -63.56 3.49
CA LEU A 555 -11.23 -63.70 4.18
C LEU A 555 -10.96 -65.16 4.57
N LEU A 556 -11.97 -65.91 5.04
CA LEU A 556 -11.83 -67.35 5.32
C LEU A 556 -11.50 -68.12 4.04
N ARG A 557 -12.15 -67.82 2.91
CA ARG A 557 -11.81 -68.43 1.61
C ARG A 557 -10.39 -68.09 1.12
N ALA A 558 -9.88 -66.90 1.50
CA ALA A 558 -8.53 -66.48 1.20
C ALA A 558 -7.46 -67.11 2.14
N GLY A 559 -7.88 -67.89 3.14
CA GLY A 559 -6.96 -68.60 4.05
C GLY A 559 -6.63 -67.85 5.33
N ALA A 560 -7.42 -66.83 5.74
CA ALA A 560 -7.21 -66.20 7.01
C ALA A 560 -7.46 -67.16 8.19
N ASP A 561 -6.62 -67.10 9.22
CA ASP A 561 -6.68 -67.99 10.41
C ASP A 561 -7.89 -67.64 11.30
N ALA A 562 -8.89 -68.54 11.33
CA ALA A 562 -10.12 -68.40 12.11
C ALA A 562 -9.89 -68.52 13.62
N ASP A 563 -8.83 -69.22 14.05
CA ASP A 563 -8.52 -69.51 15.45
C ASP A 563 -7.51 -68.52 16.05
N ARG A 564 -7.04 -67.54 15.25
CA ARG A 564 -6.11 -66.53 15.72
C ARG A 564 -6.69 -65.80 16.95
N ARG A 565 -5.82 -65.57 17.95
CA ARG A 565 -6.21 -64.89 19.19
C ARG A 565 -5.64 -63.47 19.26
N ASP A 566 -6.45 -62.57 19.72
CA ASP A 566 -6.04 -61.18 20.02
C ASP A 566 -5.23 -61.08 21.32
N ALA A 567 -4.78 -59.88 21.70
CA ALA A 567 -4.04 -59.64 22.94
C ALA A 567 -4.83 -59.98 24.23
N LEU A 568 -6.15 -60.12 24.15
CA LEU A 568 -7.02 -60.55 25.24
C LEU A 568 -7.42 -62.02 25.13
N ASN A 569 -6.70 -62.79 24.30
CA ASN A 569 -6.92 -64.20 24.07
C ASN A 569 -8.29 -64.54 23.46
N ARG A 570 -8.93 -63.63 22.71
CA ARG A 570 -10.25 -63.78 22.08
C ARG A 570 -10.07 -64.13 20.58
N THR A 571 -10.93 -65.01 20.10
CA THR A 571 -11.04 -65.32 18.67
C THR A 571 -11.96 -64.35 17.95
N PRO A 572 -11.89 -64.21 16.61
CA PRO A 572 -12.85 -63.42 15.83
C PRO A 572 -14.30 -63.80 16.07
N ARG A 573 -14.61 -65.11 16.22
CA ARG A 573 -15.92 -65.61 16.53
C ARG A 573 -16.43 -65.10 17.89
N GLU A 574 -15.60 -65.15 18.92
CA GLU A 574 -15.94 -64.64 20.26
C GLU A 574 -16.21 -63.14 20.23
N ILE A 575 -15.46 -62.36 19.46
CA ILE A 575 -15.74 -60.90 19.25
C ILE A 575 -17.09 -60.70 18.59
N ALA A 576 -17.43 -61.45 17.52
CA ALA A 576 -18.74 -61.34 16.85
C ALA A 576 -19.89 -61.64 17.83
N ILE A 577 -19.76 -62.67 18.68
CA ILE A 577 -20.73 -63.00 19.71
C ILE A 577 -20.86 -61.85 20.74
N MET A 578 -19.76 -61.34 21.26
CA MET A 578 -19.74 -60.25 22.23
C MET A 578 -20.40 -58.97 21.68
N ARG A 579 -20.32 -58.78 20.35
CA ARG A 579 -20.95 -57.62 19.65
C ARG A 579 -22.41 -57.90 19.24
N GLY A 580 -22.91 -59.14 19.41
CA GLY A 580 -24.23 -59.53 19.02
C GLY A 580 -24.43 -59.84 17.53
N PHE A 581 -23.33 -59.99 16.78
CA PHE A 581 -23.36 -60.30 15.35
C PHE A 581 -23.44 -61.79 15.11
N ILE A 582 -24.63 -62.39 15.30
CA ILE A 582 -24.87 -63.84 15.25
C ILE A 582 -24.58 -64.40 13.85
N ASP A 583 -25.01 -63.69 12.79
CA ASP A 583 -24.77 -64.10 11.42
C ASP A 583 -23.29 -64.14 11.04
N VAL A 584 -22.51 -63.20 11.60
CA VAL A 584 -21.03 -63.20 11.46
C VAL A 584 -20.41 -64.36 12.22
N ALA A 585 -20.83 -64.58 13.47
CA ALA A 585 -20.29 -65.69 14.28
C ALA A 585 -20.57 -67.07 13.63
N GLY A 586 -21.70 -67.20 12.94
CA GLY A 586 -22.05 -68.42 12.20
C GLY A 586 -21.17 -68.72 10.97
N GLN A 587 -20.45 -67.73 10.42
CA GLN A 587 -19.54 -67.93 9.29
C GLN A 587 -18.29 -68.73 9.69
N PHE A 588 -17.93 -68.74 10.99
CA PHE A 588 -16.74 -69.46 11.52
C PHE A 588 -17.02 -70.95 11.77
N GLU A 589 -18.27 -71.41 11.58
CA GLU A 589 -18.61 -72.82 11.76
C GLU A 589 -18.50 -73.62 10.44
N PRO A 590 -18.04 -74.90 10.48
CA PRO A 590 -18.02 -75.73 9.28
C PRO A 590 -19.46 -75.87 8.74
N ALA A 591 -19.62 -75.69 7.43
CA ALA A 591 -20.90 -75.84 6.77
C ALA A 591 -21.43 -77.28 6.92
N LEU A 592 -22.46 -77.51 7.78
CA LEU A 592 -23.21 -78.72 7.84
C LEU A 592 -24.43 -78.65 6.91
N PRO A 593 -24.59 -79.52 5.95
CA PRO A 593 -25.70 -79.49 5.04
C PRO A 593 -27.04 -79.63 5.79
N GLY A 594 -27.97 -78.70 5.64
CA GLY A 594 -29.38 -78.80 6.07
C GLY A 594 -29.80 -78.12 7.37
N VAL A 595 -28.94 -77.37 8.07
CA VAL A 595 -29.37 -76.67 9.30
C VAL A 595 -29.11 -75.17 9.17
N SER A 596 -30.13 -74.34 9.41
CA SER A 596 -29.96 -72.88 9.36
C SER A 596 -28.99 -72.40 10.44
N LEU A 597 -28.17 -71.38 10.14
CA LEU A 597 -27.19 -70.73 11.05
C LEU A 597 -27.81 -70.33 12.40
N MET A 598 -29.03 -69.85 12.40
CA MET A 598 -29.78 -69.45 13.59
C MET A 598 -30.15 -70.66 14.47
N ALA A 599 -30.52 -71.78 13.85
CA ALA A 599 -30.87 -73.02 14.58
C ALA A 599 -29.66 -73.66 15.26
N ARG A 600 -28.43 -73.49 14.73
CA ARG A 600 -27.17 -73.92 15.34
C ARG A 600 -26.84 -73.10 16.57
N PHE A 601 -26.92 -71.77 16.44
CA PHE A 601 -26.61 -70.84 17.53
C PHE A 601 -27.47 -71.09 18.77
N LEU A 602 -28.75 -71.36 18.55
CA LEU A 602 -29.70 -71.68 19.63
C LEU A 602 -29.46 -73.04 20.31
N ARG A 603 -28.70 -73.94 19.67
CA ARG A 603 -28.34 -75.27 20.25
C ARG A 603 -27.03 -75.20 21.09
N GLU A 604 -26.11 -74.37 20.73
CA GLU A 604 -24.81 -74.25 21.40
C GLU A 604 -24.80 -73.29 22.60
N GLY A 605 -25.85 -72.47 22.74
CA GLY A 605 -26.03 -71.51 23.85
C GLY A 605 -26.72 -72.10 25.09
N ARG A 606 -26.70 -73.38 25.28
CA ARG A 606 -27.16 -74.05 26.51
C ARG A 606 -26.03 -74.69 27.29
#